data_6aa9d026659ea3807e845d974fc74ce2
#
_entry.id   6aa9d026659ea3807e845d974fc74ce2
#
_cell.length_a   1.000
_cell.length_b   1.000
_cell.length_c   1.000
_cell.angle_alpha   90.00
_cell.angle_beta   90.00
_cell.angle_gamma   90.00
#
_symmetry.space_group_name_H-M   'P 1'
#
loop_
_entity.id
_entity.type
_entity.pdbx_description
1 polymer ?
#
loop_
_entity_poly.entity_id
_entity_poly.type
_entity_poly.pdbx_seq_one_letter_code
_entity_poly.pdbx_strand_id
1 'polypeptide(L)'
;MNHDELLNSVPPMTVTTTLAWSAIIKVGERQNLGQSPAGQRFLVPILGGNFYGGPQFKNFHGKVLPGGADRQILRSDGVKELDALYEMKADNGDIITIQNQVLVDQNGLDERYAMSVIKVMAASTEFNWLNRRLIIGTLQSARPRLNAVIVRGWIADQK
;
A
#
# COMPACT_ATOMS: atom_id res chain seq x y z
N MET A 1 40.99 -7.99 -9.55
CA MET A 1 39.71 -8.36 -10.17
C MET A 1 39.05 -7.11 -10.72
N ASN A 2 38.63 -7.14 -11.95
CA ASN A 2 37.86 -6.04 -12.47
C ASN A 2 36.35 -6.18 -12.09
N HIS A 3 35.59 -5.11 -12.21
CA HIS A 3 34.21 -5.10 -11.76
C HIS A 3 33.29 -5.96 -12.62
N ASP A 4 33.57 -6.08 -13.92
CA ASP A 4 32.76 -6.92 -14.80
C ASP A 4 32.90 -8.39 -14.43
N GLU A 5 34.12 -8.84 -14.13
CA GLU A 5 34.34 -10.21 -13.63
C GLU A 5 33.62 -10.45 -12.31
N LEU A 6 33.66 -9.48 -11.40
CA LEU A 6 32.95 -9.57 -10.12
C LEU A 6 31.44 -9.70 -10.33
N LEU A 7 30.85 -8.82 -11.12
CA LEU A 7 29.41 -8.85 -11.39
C LEU A 7 28.99 -10.14 -12.07
N ASN A 8 29.80 -10.67 -12.97
CA ASN A 8 29.51 -11.94 -13.65
C ASN A 8 29.61 -13.14 -12.69
N SER A 9 30.48 -13.06 -11.69
CA SER A 9 30.64 -14.12 -10.69
C SER A 9 29.56 -14.10 -9.62
N VAL A 10 28.86 -12.96 -9.46
CA VAL A 10 27.76 -12.78 -8.50
C VAL A 10 26.53 -12.32 -9.30
N PRO A 11 25.82 -13.23 -9.95
CA PRO A 11 24.67 -12.85 -10.77
C PRO A 11 23.54 -12.26 -9.93
N PRO A 12 22.71 -11.39 -10.52
CA PRO A 12 21.63 -10.74 -9.78
C PRO A 12 20.60 -11.77 -9.31
N MET A 13 20.05 -11.52 -8.12
CA MET A 13 18.90 -12.26 -7.64
C MET A 13 17.63 -11.72 -8.33
N THR A 14 16.69 -12.60 -8.58
CA THR A 14 15.39 -12.23 -9.14
C THR A 14 14.46 -11.82 -8.02
N VAL A 15 13.76 -10.70 -8.20
CA VAL A 15 12.71 -10.25 -7.29
C VAL A 15 11.38 -10.86 -7.76
N THR A 16 10.69 -11.55 -6.86
CA THR A 16 9.38 -12.14 -7.11
C THR A 16 8.37 -11.57 -6.14
N THR A 17 7.09 -11.60 -6.51
CA THR A 17 6.01 -11.10 -5.64
C THR A 17 4.93 -12.16 -5.49
N THR A 18 4.32 -12.16 -4.29
CA THR A 18 3.18 -13.02 -3.96
C THR A 18 2.08 -12.16 -3.36
N LEU A 19 0.86 -12.29 -3.86
CA LEU A 19 -0.27 -11.53 -3.34
C LEU A 19 -0.59 -11.96 -1.90
N ALA A 20 -0.44 -11.02 -0.96
CA ALA A 20 -0.73 -11.26 0.45
C ALA A 20 -2.18 -10.95 0.80
N TRP A 21 -2.71 -9.81 0.34
CA TRP A 21 -4.12 -9.44 0.55
C TRP A 21 -4.62 -8.45 -0.47
N SER A 22 -5.95 -8.38 -0.57
CA SER A 22 -6.68 -7.33 -1.28
C SER A 22 -7.62 -6.64 -0.30
N ALA A 23 -7.55 -5.31 -0.21
CA ALA A 23 -8.41 -4.53 0.67
C ALA A 23 -9.30 -3.60 -0.15
N ILE A 24 -10.58 -3.60 0.17
CA ILE A 24 -11.55 -2.62 -0.33
C ILE A 24 -11.69 -1.58 0.77
N ILE A 25 -11.19 -0.38 0.53
CA ILE A 25 -11.14 0.68 1.53
C ILE A 25 -12.11 1.78 1.15
N LYS A 26 -13.17 1.92 1.93
CA LYS A 26 -14.17 2.98 1.75
C LYS A 26 -13.60 4.29 2.27
N VAL A 27 -13.73 5.33 1.49
CA VAL A 27 -13.17 6.64 1.77
C VAL A 27 -14.25 7.70 1.83
N GLY A 28 -14.01 8.73 2.65
CA GLY A 28 -14.85 9.88 2.75
C GLY A 28 -14.48 10.99 1.76
N GLU A 29 -15.08 12.15 1.97
CA GLU A 29 -14.84 13.31 1.13
C GLU A 29 -13.43 13.86 1.34
N ARG A 30 -12.75 14.16 0.24
CA ARG A 30 -11.41 14.76 0.26
C ARG A 30 -11.50 16.19 0.80
N GLN A 31 -10.68 16.49 1.80
CA GLN A 31 -10.55 17.80 2.40
C GLN A 31 -9.30 18.49 1.87
N ASN A 32 -9.44 19.75 1.47
CA ASN A 32 -8.32 20.59 1.04
C ASN A 32 -7.69 21.22 2.29
N LEU A 33 -6.42 20.95 2.54
CA LEU A 33 -5.68 21.49 3.68
C LEU A 33 -4.84 22.72 3.33
N GLY A 34 -4.85 23.13 2.08
CA GLY A 34 -4.11 24.29 1.61
C GLY A 34 -2.71 24.00 1.12
N GLN A 35 -2.07 25.04 0.63
CA GLN A 35 -0.74 24.99 0.04
C GLN A 35 0.33 24.91 1.13
N SER A 36 1.43 24.21 0.83
CA SER A 36 2.61 24.14 1.68
C SER A 36 3.88 24.19 0.82
N PRO A 37 5.07 24.34 1.43
CA PRO A 37 6.32 24.27 0.66
C PRO A 37 6.51 22.95 -0.09
N ALA A 38 5.91 21.85 0.40
CA ALA A 38 5.97 20.55 -0.25
C ALA A 38 4.95 20.38 -1.39
N GLY A 39 3.90 21.23 -1.43
CA GLY A 39 2.84 21.18 -2.42
C GLY A 39 1.46 21.38 -1.82
N GLN A 40 0.43 21.15 -2.64
CA GLN A 40 -0.96 21.23 -2.24
C GLN A 40 -1.31 20.01 -1.37
N ARG A 41 -1.89 20.25 -0.18
CA ARG A 41 -2.19 19.21 0.79
C ARG A 41 -3.67 18.84 0.79
N PHE A 42 -3.94 17.55 0.95
CA PHE A 42 -5.29 17.02 1.10
C PHE A 42 -5.32 15.97 2.21
N LEU A 43 -6.53 15.71 2.71
CA LEU A 43 -6.79 14.61 3.62
C LEU A 43 -8.04 13.87 3.16
N VAL A 44 -7.95 12.55 3.10
CA VAL A 44 -9.09 11.68 2.77
C VAL A 44 -9.34 10.75 3.97
N PRO A 45 -10.50 10.88 4.63
CA PRO A 45 -10.84 9.99 5.74
C PRO A 45 -11.04 8.55 5.26
N ILE A 46 -10.59 7.59 6.05
CA ILE A 46 -10.85 6.16 5.83
C ILE A 46 -12.05 5.78 6.69
N LEU A 47 -13.11 5.31 6.04
CA LEU A 47 -14.39 5.02 6.69
C LEU A 47 -14.50 3.56 7.14
N GLY A 48 -13.71 2.68 6.56
CA GLY A 48 -13.76 1.25 6.84
C GLY A 48 -13.59 0.44 5.58
N GLY A 49 -14.00 -0.80 5.63
CA GLY A 49 -13.93 -1.71 4.50
C GLY A 49 -13.65 -3.14 4.92
N ASN A 50 -13.19 -3.94 3.97
CA ASN A 50 -12.87 -5.35 4.19
C ASN A 50 -11.58 -5.71 3.49
N PHE A 51 -10.87 -6.71 4.02
CA PHE A 51 -9.70 -7.26 3.35
C PHE A 51 -9.76 -8.79 3.29
N TYR A 52 -9.11 -9.31 2.27
CA TYR A 52 -9.15 -10.74 1.92
C TYR A 52 -7.74 -11.19 1.57
N GLY A 53 -7.29 -12.29 2.17
CA GLY A 53 -5.98 -12.87 1.87
C GLY A 53 -5.89 -13.36 0.44
N GLY A 54 -4.67 -13.34 -0.09
CA GLY A 54 -4.37 -13.98 -1.37
C GLY A 54 -4.50 -15.50 -1.30
N PRO A 55 -4.34 -16.21 -2.43
CA PRO A 55 -4.56 -17.66 -2.48
C PRO A 55 -3.75 -18.48 -1.48
N GLN A 56 -2.57 -17.98 -1.09
CA GLN A 56 -1.69 -18.66 -0.13
C GLN A 56 -1.92 -18.20 1.32
N PHE A 57 -2.82 -17.23 1.56
CA PHE A 57 -3.06 -16.62 2.85
C PHE A 57 -4.56 -16.49 3.14
N LYS A 58 -5.32 -17.54 2.86
CA LYS A 58 -6.80 -17.53 2.93
C LYS A 58 -7.35 -17.24 4.32
N ASN A 59 -6.58 -17.50 5.37
CA ASN A 59 -6.98 -17.19 6.75
C ASN A 59 -6.75 -15.71 7.13
N PHE A 60 -6.09 -14.94 6.28
CA PHE A 60 -5.85 -13.52 6.50
C PHE A 60 -6.98 -12.69 5.89
N HIS A 61 -8.03 -12.45 6.66
CA HIS A 61 -9.20 -11.69 6.23
C HIS A 61 -9.85 -10.99 7.43
N GLY A 62 -10.60 -9.95 7.15
CA GLY A 62 -11.27 -9.19 8.19
C GLY A 62 -11.72 -7.83 7.70
N LYS A 63 -11.69 -6.85 8.58
CA LYS A 63 -12.21 -5.50 8.35
C LYS A 63 -11.11 -4.46 8.37
N VAL A 64 -11.26 -3.45 7.52
CA VAL A 64 -10.54 -2.18 7.66
C VAL A 64 -11.32 -1.34 8.65
N LEU A 65 -10.65 -0.87 9.72
CA LEU A 65 -11.32 -0.09 10.76
C LEU A 65 -11.45 1.37 10.33
N PRO A 66 -12.53 2.06 10.77
CA PRO A 66 -12.64 3.50 10.60
C PRO A 66 -11.64 4.23 11.53
N GLY A 67 -11.40 5.51 11.24
CA GLY A 67 -10.56 6.37 12.08
C GLY A 67 -9.18 6.66 11.49
N GLY A 68 -8.77 5.94 10.45
CA GLY A 68 -7.56 6.26 9.70
C GLY A 68 -7.79 7.36 8.67
N ALA A 69 -6.72 7.81 8.06
CA ALA A 69 -6.76 8.82 7.02
C ALA A 69 -5.60 8.66 6.05
N ASP A 70 -5.83 9.12 4.84
CA ASP A 70 -4.81 9.26 3.80
C ASP A 70 -4.46 10.74 3.66
N ARG A 71 -3.21 11.08 3.94
CA ARG A 71 -2.69 12.42 3.77
C ARG A 71 -1.99 12.51 2.43
N GLN A 72 -2.37 13.49 1.63
CA GLN A 72 -1.92 13.60 0.25
C GLN A 72 -1.20 14.92 0.03
N ILE A 73 -0.17 14.87 -0.80
CA ILE A 73 0.54 16.05 -1.29
C ILE A 73 0.59 15.96 -2.81
N LEU A 74 0.08 17.00 -3.48
CA LEU A 74 0.27 17.18 -4.92
C LEU A 74 1.51 18.06 -5.12
N ARG A 75 2.59 17.47 -5.62
CA ARG A 75 3.86 18.14 -5.85
C ARG A 75 3.77 19.08 -7.04
N SER A 76 4.73 20.02 -7.13
CA SER A 76 4.82 20.96 -8.26
C SER A 76 5.10 20.30 -9.61
N ASP A 77 5.70 19.10 -9.59
CA ASP A 77 5.95 18.30 -10.81
C ASP A 77 4.73 17.46 -11.23
N GLY A 78 3.61 17.56 -10.53
CA GLY A 78 2.38 16.84 -10.83
C GLY A 78 2.30 15.43 -10.23
N VAL A 79 3.36 14.95 -9.61
CA VAL A 79 3.34 13.68 -8.89
C VAL A 79 2.61 13.86 -7.56
N LYS A 80 1.75 12.91 -7.21
CA LYS A 80 1.04 12.91 -5.95
C LYS A 80 1.66 11.89 -5.00
N GLU A 81 1.94 12.32 -3.79
CA GLU A 81 2.37 11.45 -2.70
C GLU A 81 1.21 11.21 -1.75
N LEU A 82 0.90 9.96 -1.46
CA LEU A 82 -0.13 9.58 -0.51
C LEU A 82 0.54 8.92 0.68
N ASP A 83 0.05 9.21 1.88
CA ASP A 83 0.52 8.59 3.13
C ASP A 83 -0.69 8.21 3.97
N ALA A 84 -1.12 6.97 3.84
CA ALA A 84 -2.26 6.43 4.55
C ALA A 84 -1.80 5.68 5.81
N LEU A 85 -2.45 5.98 6.92
CA LEU A 85 -2.24 5.28 8.19
C LEU A 85 -3.59 4.81 8.71
N TYR A 86 -3.74 3.51 8.90
CA TYR A 86 -4.99 2.92 9.35
C TYR A 86 -4.76 1.54 9.96
N GLU A 87 -5.78 1.02 10.63
CA GLU A 87 -5.79 -0.31 11.23
C GLU A 87 -6.69 -1.26 10.45
N MET A 88 -6.28 -2.51 10.38
CA MET A 88 -7.12 -3.63 9.97
C MET A 88 -7.31 -4.57 11.15
N LYS A 89 -8.49 -5.16 11.26
CA LYS A 89 -8.79 -6.17 12.28
C LYS A 89 -9.08 -7.49 11.59
N ALA A 90 -8.20 -8.46 11.79
CA ALA A 90 -8.41 -9.81 11.30
C ALA A 90 -9.54 -10.50 12.07
N ASP A 91 -10.16 -11.52 11.47
CA ASP A 91 -11.28 -12.23 12.10
C ASP A 91 -10.88 -12.99 13.37
N ASN A 92 -9.57 -13.28 13.54
CA ASN A 92 -9.06 -13.83 14.79
C ASN A 92 -8.92 -12.78 15.93
N GLY A 93 -9.19 -11.51 15.64
CA GLY A 93 -9.10 -10.40 16.59
C GLY A 93 -7.80 -9.60 16.55
N ASP A 94 -6.79 -10.03 15.81
CA ASP A 94 -5.52 -9.33 15.68
C ASP A 94 -5.70 -7.98 15.01
N ILE A 95 -5.04 -6.96 15.55
CA ILE A 95 -5.00 -5.63 14.95
C ILE A 95 -3.69 -5.48 14.18
N ILE A 96 -3.81 -5.09 12.93
CA ILE A 96 -2.68 -4.86 12.03
C ILE A 96 -2.66 -3.38 11.67
N THR A 97 -1.57 -2.69 11.98
CA THR A 97 -1.39 -1.30 11.59
C THR A 97 -0.72 -1.23 10.22
N ILE A 98 -1.33 -0.48 9.32
CA ILE A 98 -0.85 -0.29 7.94
C ILE A 98 -0.42 1.15 7.76
N GLN A 99 0.81 1.35 7.30
CA GLN A 99 1.24 2.62 6.73
C GLN A 99 1.54 2.40 5.25
N ASN A 100 0.78 3.05 4.39
CA ASN A 100 0.88 2.88 2.95
C ASN A 100 1.35 4.18 2.30
N GLN A 101 2.58 4.20 1.80
CA GLN A 101 3.18 5.37 1.15
C GLN A 101 3.20 5.15 -0.35
N VAL A 102 2.38 5.92 -1.06
CA VAL A 102 2.08 5.73 -2.48
C VAL A 102 2.66 6.86 -3.31
N LEU A 103 3.22 6.51 -4.46
CA LEU A 103 3.51 7.45 -5.54
C LEU A 103 2.48 7.28 -6.64
N VAL A 104 1.82 8.38 -7.02
CA VAL A 104 0.86 8.40 -8.13
C VAL A 104 1.41 9.34 -9.19
N ASP A 105 1.65 8.80 -10.37
CA ASP A 105 2.13 9.55 -11.52
C ASP A 105 1.27 9.23 -12.73
N GLN A 106 0.69 10.28 -13.33
CA GLN A 106 -0.10 10.19 -14.57
C GLN A 106 0.48 11.07 -15.68
N ASN A 107 1.58 11.77 -15.41
CA ASN A 107 2.15 12.74 -16.34
C ASN A 107 2.71 12.07 -17.59
N GLY A 108 2.07 12.28 -18.73
CA GLY A 108 2.53 11.79 -20.02
C GLY A 108 2.48 10.27 -20.18
N LEU A 109 1.78 9.56 -19.29
CA LEU A 109 1.61 8.13 -19.34
C LEU A 109 0.20 7.76 -19.79
N ASP A 110 0.08 6.73 -20.65
CA ASP A 110 -1.21 6.17 -21.04
C ASP A 110 -1.90 5.51 -19.86
N GLU A 111 -1.11 4.88 -18.99
CA GLU A 111 -1.57 4.23 -17.78
C GLU A 111 -1.10 4.98 -16.54
N ARG A 112 -1.97 5.03 -15.54
CA ARG A 112 -1.65 5.60 -14.24
C ARG A 112 -0.66 4.70 -13.51
N TYR A 113 0.48 5.28 -13.09
CA TYR A 113 1.38 4.62 -12.17
C TYR A 113 0.93 4.94 -10.75
N ALA A 114 0.59 3.92 -9.98
CA ALA A 114 0.21 4.06 -8.58
C ALA A 114 0.72 2.85 -7.81
N MET A 115 1.89 2.98 -7.24
CA MET A 115 2.56 1.92 -6.49
C MET A 115 3.04 2.45 -5.16
N SER A 116 3.18 1.55 -4.20
CA SER A 116 3.49 1.94 -2.84
C SER A 116 4.47 1.01 -2.15
N VAL A 117 5.02 1.50 -1.07
CA VAL A 117 5.68 0.69 -0.04
C VAL A 117 4.72 0.61 1.15
N ILE A 118 4.39 -0.60 1.57
CA ILE A 118 3.48 -0.83 2.68
C ILE A 118 4.28 -1.32 3.88
N LYS A 119 4.23 -0.55 4.97
CA LYS A 119 4.80 -0.97 6.25
C LYS A 119 3.68 -1.54 7.11
N VAL A 120 3.92 -2.72 7.65
CA VAL A 120 2.94 -3.45 8.46
C VAL A 120 3.49 -3.62 9.88
N MET A 121 2.63 -3.38 10.87
CA MET A 121 2.89 -3.79 12.25
C MET A 121 1.77 -4.73 12.71
N ALA A 122 2.11 -6.00 12.90
CA ALA A 122 1.22 -7.02 13.42
C ALA A 122 1.72 -7.54 14.76
N ALA A 123 0.80 -7.99 15.63
CA ALA A 123 1.15 -8.59 16.89
C ALA A 123 1.94 -9.91 16.69
N SER A 124 2.67 -10.34 17.73
CA SER A 124 3.43 -11.61 17.71
C SER A 124 2.50 -12.80 17.81
N THR A 125 1.65 -13.00 16.80
CA THR A 125 0.64 -14.03 16.68
C THR A 125 0.68 -14.65 15.29
N GLU A 126 -0.43 -15.14 14.80
CA GLU A 126 -0.56 -15.84 13.53
C GLU A 126 -0.03 -15.05 12.33
N PHE A 127 -0.11 -13.71 12.37
CA PHE A 127 0.27 -12.87 11.23
C PHE A 127 1.58 -12.10 11.42
N ASN A 128 2.40 -12.49 12.40
CA ASN A 128 3.67 -11.79 12.67
C ASN A 128 4.68 -11.88 11.53
N TRP A 129 4.52 -12.82 10.61
CA TRP A 129 5.38 -12.95 9.43
C TRP A 129 5.31 -11.70 8.53
N LEU A 130 4.23 -10.93 8.59
CA LEU A 130 4.09 -9.66 7.87
C LEU A 130 5.11 -8.60 8.33
N ASN A 131 5.58 -8.69 9.58
CA ASN A 131 6.58 -7.76 10.11
C ASN A 131 7.99 -7.99 9.55
N ARG A 132 8.20 -9.09 8.83
CA ARG A 132 9.52 -9.59 8.46
C ARG A 132 9.72 -9.66 6.95
N ARG A 133 8.85 -9.02 6.19
CA ARG A 133 8.91 -8.98 4.73
C ARG A 133 8.70 -7.56 4.23
N LEU A 134 9.30 -7.25 3.11
CA LEU A 134 8.98 -6.02 2.38
C LEU A 134 7.70 -6.25 1.59
N ILE A 135 6.81 -5.28 1.63
CA ILE A 135 5.52 -5.35 0.96
C ILE A 135 5.39 -4.17 0.01
N ILE A 136 5.08 -4.49 -1.24
CA ILE A 136 4.83 -3.52 -2.30
C ILE A 136 3.32 -3.47 -2.51
N GLY A 137 2.78 -2.26 -2.66
CA GLY A 137 1.36 -2.06 -2.87
C GLY A 137 1.01 -1.64 -4.28
N THR A 138 -0.19 -2.02 -4.70
CA THR A 138 -0.85 -1.47 -5.87
C THR A 138 -2.14 -0.79 -5.44
N LEU A 139 -2.52 0.28 -6.14
CA LEU A 139 -3.68 1.10 -5.82
C LEU A 139 -4.55 1.29 -7.06
N GLN A 140 -5.82 0.91 -6.95
CA GLN A 140 -6.80 1.06 -8.01
C GLN A 140 -8.08 1.68 -7.45
N SER A 141 -8.78 2.47 -8.25
CA SER A 141 -10.09 3.01 -7.88
C SER A 141 -11.18 1.97 -8.06
N ALA A 142 -12.13 1.90 -7.14
CA ALA A 142 -13.36 1.13 -7.28
C ALA A 142 -14.51 1.93 -7.90
N ARG A 143 -14.33 3.24 -8.08
CA ARG A 143 -15.35 4.11 -8.68
C ARG A 143 -15.62 3.71 -10.13
N PRO A 144 -16.84 3.84 -10.63
CA PRO A 144 -18.02 4.42 -9.97
C PRO A 144 -18.83 3.42 -9.12
N ARG A 145 -18.46 2.14 -9.09
CA ARG A 145 -19.25 1.11 -8.40
C ARG A 145 -19.34 1.35 -6.90
N LEU A 146 -18.25 1.82 -6.30
CA LEU A 146 -18.17 2.08 -4.88
C LEU A 146 -17.21 3.25 -4.65
N ASN A 147 -17.52 4.13 -3.70
CA ASN A 147 -16.61 5.19 -3.29
C ASN A 147 -15.51 4.60 -2.40
N ALA A 148 -14.59 3.93 -3.04
CA ALA A 148 -13.54 3.16 -2.39
C ALA A 148 -12.31 3.06 -3.29
N VAL A 149 -11.20 2.65 -2.67
CA VAL A 149 -9.99 2.25 -3.37
C VAL A 149 -9.72 0.78 -3.08
N ILE A 150 -9.06 0.12 -4.02
CA ILE A 150 -8.60 -1.26 -3.84
C ILE A 150 -7.09 -1.20 -3.68
N VAL A 151 -6.62 -1.61 -2.51
CA VAL A 151 -5.20 -1.71 -2.20
C VAL A 151 -4.84 -3.18 -2.10
N ARG A 152 -3.85 -3.60 -2.87
CA ARG A 152 -3.31 -4.95 -2.77
C ARG A 152 -1.88 -4.90 -2.26
N GLY A 153 -1.59 -5.77 -1.30
CA GLY A 153 -0.25 -5.94 -0.75
C GLY A 153 0.42 -7.17 -1.32
N TRP A 154 1.63 -7.01 -1.82
CA TRP A 154 2.43 -8.06 -2.44
C TRP A 154 3.71 -8.24 -1.66
N ILE A 155 3.96 -9.44 -1.17
CA ILE A 155 5.23 -9.77 -0.52
C ILE A 155 6.32 -9.84 -1.59
N ALA A 156 7.40 -9.11 -1.37
CA ALA A 156 8.57 -9.16 -2.22
C ALA A 156 9.56 -10.19 -1.68
N ASP A 157 9.94 -11.14 -2.51
CA ASP A 157 10.93 -12.15 -2.22
C ASP A 157 12.05 -12.15 -3.26
N GLN A 158 13.10 -12.91 -2.97
CA GLN A 158 14.26 -13.01 -3.86
C GLN A 158 14.63 -14.48 -4.07
N LYS A 159 15.16 -14.75 -5.24
CA LYS A 159 15.71 -16.06 -5.60
C LYS A 159 17.06 -15.92 -6.25
#